data_fd4a24c9e52e861ed82746e928099eb7
#
_entry.id   fd4a24c9e52e861ed82746e928099eb7
#
_cell.length_a   1.000
_cell.length_b   1.000
_cell.length_c   1.000
_cell.angle_alpha   90.00
_cell.angle_beta   90.00
_cell.angle_gamma   90.00
#
_symmetry.space_group_name_H-M   'P 1'
#
loop_
_entity.id
_entity.type
_entity.pdbx_description
1 polymer ?
#
loop_
_entity_poly.entity_id
_entity_poly.type
_entity_poly.pdbx_seq_one_letter_code
_entity_poly.pdbx_strand_id
1 'polypeptide(L)'
;MTNLKLLVFAGILAIALSALCSVPGFGDGTCIDTSKCSRAGGKSHRGYCSGGNNIQCCTNVKCGNNGICKKKGTSNGSMVTGLCPGDASFVCYKDIPCGGNGKCLWSGCNGNSVSGKCPGPNGFKCCLPKDTPQPDQPIGGKGGDKIASAARSQVGKWPYSWGGGDNNGATYGSKQDIDPYCDDRSVKGFDCSGLAKYAVYKGTGISLPHRAKDQFAQAKNSGKLVSTSNLQPGDLVFFGSSDSKIHHVAIYVGNGNMVEAPGHNKDCSGRKTTETKLRTSELRPQAARFF
;
A
#
# COMPACT_ATOMS: atom_id res chain seq x y z
N MET A 1 -9.71 83.64 -10.39
CA MET A 1 -8.74 82.65 -9.85
C MET A 1 -9.53 81.56 -9.18
N THR A 2 -9.85 80.50 -9.91
CA THR A 2 -10.72 79.37 -9.49
C THR A 2 -9.85 78.17 -9.22
N ASN A 3 -9.79 77.83 -7.93
CA ASN A 3 -9.06 76.60 -7.47
C ASN A 3 -9.91 75.36 -7.74
N LEU A 4 -9.46 74.53 -8.69
CA LEU A 4 -10.03 73.24 -8.99
C LEU A 4 -9.33 72.19 -8.07
N LYS A 5 -10.05 71.77 -7.02
CA LYS A 5 -9.60 70.63 -6.18
C LYS A 5 -9.83 69.32 -6.92
N LEU A 6 -8.72 68.67 -7.32
CA LEU A 6 -8.70 67.33 -7.89
C LEU A 6 -8.87 66.32 -6.76
N LEU A 7 -10.06 65.70 -6.66
CA LEU A 7 -10.31 64.58 -5.77
C LEU A 7 -9.78 63.29 -6.44
N VAL A 8 -8.62 62.82 -5.99
CA VAL A 8 -8.09 61.50 -6.35
C VAL A 8 -8.84 60.46 -5.51
N PHE A 9 -9.80 59.77 -6.12
CA PHE A 9 -10.34 58.54 -5.53
C PHE A 9 -9.31 57.42 -5.71
N ALA A 10 -8.51 57.13 -4.67
CA ALA A 10 -7.73 55.93 -4.59
C ALA A 10 -8.69 54.75 -4.32
N GLY A 11 -9.16 54.11 -5.37
CA GLY A 11 -9.85 52.85 -5.28
C GLY A 11 -8.82 51.78 -4.83
N ILE A 12 -8.81 51.49 -3.54
CA ILE A 12 -8.06 50.32 -3.02
C ILE A 12 -8.80 49.08 -3.55
N LEU A 13 -8.28 48.55 -4.65
CA LEU A 13 -8.66 47.23 -5.13
C LEU A 13 -8.15 46.22 -4.07
N ALA A 14 -9.01 45.85 -3.10
CA ALA A 14 -8.73 44.79 -2.17
C ALA A 14 -8.66 43.49 -2.97
N ILE A 15 -7.46 43.13 -3.41
CA ILE A 15 -7.16 41.79 -3.89
C ILE A 15 -7.34 40.88 -2.66
N ALA A 16 -8.49 40.24 -2.57
CA ALA A 16 -8.74 39.24 -1.57
C ALA A 16 -7.79 38.07 -1.85
N LEU A 17 -6.60 38.10 -1.23
CA LEU A 17 -5.69 36.98 -1.19
C LEU A 17 -6.46 35.83 -0.52
N SER A 18 -6.81 34.82 -1.28
CA SER A 18 -7.43 33.61 -0.74
C SER A 18 -6.42 32.93 0.19
N ALA A 19 -6.66 33.02 1.51
CA ALA A 19 -5.80 32.42 2.51
C ALA A 19 -6.07 30.91 2.60
N LEU A 20 -5.02 30.13 2.85
CA LEU A 20 -5.17 28.72 3.22
C LEU A 20 -5.88 28.60 4.57
N CYS A 21 -6.65 27.53 4.72
CA CYS A 21 -7.33 27.16 5.95
C CYS A 21 -7.20 25.65 6.18
N SER A 22 -7.43 25.21 7.42
CA SER A 22 -7.46 23.79 7.75
C SER A 22 -8.65 23.51 8.67
N VAL A 23 -9.35 22.42 8.41
CA VAL A 23 -10.55 22.02 9.16
C VAL A 23 -10.32 20.64 9.77
N PRO A 24 -10.42 20.49 11.10
CA PRO A 24 -10.28 19.18 11.76
C PRO A 24 -11.18 18.12 11.14
N GLY A 25 -10.64 16.95 10.79
CA GLY A 25 -11.36 15.86 10.13
C GLY A 25 -11.65 16.05 8.63
N PHE A 26 -11.41 17.24 8.05
CA PHE A 26 -11.59 17.51 6.63
C PHE A 26 -10.30 17.93 5.89
N GLY A 27 -9.24 18.30 6.64
CA GLY A 27 -7.93 18.65 6.11
C GLY A 27 -7.82 20.08 5.56
N ASP A 28 -6.84 20.29 4.69
CA ASP A 28 -6.51 21.61 4.13
C ASP A 28 -7.55 22.08 3.12
N GLY A 29 -7.74 23.37 3.09
CA GLY A 29 -8.66 24.08 2.20
C GLY A 29 -8.18 25.49 1.86
N THR A 30 -9.01 26.22 1.16
CA THR A 30 -8.78 27.63 0.83
C THR A 30 -10.00 28.47 1.16
N CYS A 31 -9.77 29.69 1.66
CA CYS A 31 -10.83 30.64 2.00
C CYS A 31 -11.39 31.30 0.73
N ILE A 32 -12.57 30.88 0.33
CA ILE A 32 -13.25 31.41 -0.86
C ILE A 32 -14.75 31.54 -0.61
N ASP A 33 -15.41 32.24 -1.53
CA ASP A 33 -16.87 32.36 -1.55
C ASP A 33 -17.52 30.96 -1.65
N THR A 34 -18.58 30.74 -0.87
CA THR A 34 -19.30 29.46 -0.79
C THR A 34 -19.86 29.02 -2.13
N SER A 35 -20.27 29.95 -3.01
CA SER A 35 -20.75 29.63 -4.36
C SER A 35 -19.61 29.11 -5.25
N LYS A 36 -18.39 29.66 -5.11
CA LYS A 36 -17.20 29.19 -5.81
C LYS A 36 -16.79 27.79 -5.29
N CYS A 37 -16.87 27.59 -3.98
CA CYS A 37 -16.60 26.28 -3.38
C CYS A 37 -17.54 25.19 -3.89
N SER A 38 -18.84 25.47 -3.92
CA SER A 38 -19.86 24.55 -4.42
C SER A 38 -19.63 24.19 -5.91
N ARG A 39 -19.34 25.20 -6.76
CA ARG A 39 -19.03 24.98 -8.18
C ARG A 39 -17.77 24.13 -8.38
N ALA A 40 -16.79 24.20 -7.47
CA ALA A 40 -15.59 23.39 -7.50
C ALA A 40 -15.81 22.00 -6.86
N GLY A 41 -17.04 21.63 -6.48
CA GLY A 41 -17.37 20.36 -5.85
C GLY A 41 -16.77 20.18 -4.46
N GLY A 42 -16.38 21.30 -3.81
CA GLY A 42 -15.83 21.31 -2.46
C GLY A 42 -16.91 21.38 -1.38
N LYS A 43 -16.46 21.28 -0.12
CA LYS A 43 -17.30 21.43 1.07
C LYS A 43 -16.91 22.69 1.84
N SER A 44 -17.89 23.59 2.08
CA SER A 44 -17.69 24.83 2.82
C SER A 44 -17.81 24.60 4.33
N HIS A 45 -16.91 25.20 5.10
CA HIS A 45 -16.87 25.16 6.56
C HIS A 45 -16.78 26.57 7.13
N ARG A 46 -17.79 26.94 7.93
CA ARG A 46 -17.89 28.24 8.58
C ARG A 46 -16.92 28.38 9.75
N GLY A 47 -16.41 29.60 9.98
CA GLY A 47 -15.59 29.91 11.16
C GLY A 47 -14.08 29.64 11.01
N TYR A 48 -13.62 29.21 9.83
CA TYR A 48 -12.19 28.92 9.58
C TYR A 48 -11.52 29.96 8.66
N CYS A 49 -12.23 31.00 8.28
CA CYS A 49 -11.75 32.08 7.42
C CYS A 49 -12.12 33.45 7.99
N SER A 50 -11.22 34.42 7.80
CA SER A 50 -11.56 35.84 7.98
C SER A 50 -12.36 36.34 6.80
N GLY A 51 -13.31 37.28 7.04
CA GLY A 51 -14.15 37.91 6.01
C GLY A 51 -15.63 37.77 6.30
N GLY A 52 -16.47 38.08 5.29
CA GLY A 52 -17.92 37.97 5.41
C GLY A 52 -18.42 36.53 5.54
N ASN A 53 -19.66 36.35 5.94
CA ASN A 53 -20.28 35.01 6.16
C ASN A 53 -20.25 34.09 4.93
N ASN A 54 -20.13 34.68 3.73
CA ASN A 54 -20.00 33.95 2.47
C ASN A 54 -18.58 33.47 2.17
N ILE A 55 -17.55 33.96 2.88
CA ILE A 55 -16.17 33.49 2.76
C ILE A 55 -15.96 32.38 3.78
N GLN A 56 -15.77 31.16 3.29
CA GLN A 56 -15.63 29.96 4.13
C GLN A 56 -14.48 29.09 3.68
N CYS A 57 -13.99 28.22 4.58
CA CYS A 57 -12.95 27.26 4.23
C CYS A 57 -13.52 26.18 3.32
N CYS A 58 -13.04 26.16 2.10
CA CYS A 58 -13.43 25.18 1.09
C CYS A 58 -12.45 24.02 1.07
N THR A 59 -12.90 22.85 1.49
CA THR A 59 -12.10 21.61 1.53
C THR A 59 -12.61 20.60 0.50
N ASN A 60 -11.84 19.53 0.27
CA ASN A 60 -12.22 18.38 -0.57
C ASN A 60 -12.55 18.75 -2.03
N VAL A 61 -11.91 19.79 -2.53
CA VAL A 61 -12.11 20.28 -3.91
C VAL A 61 -11.54 19.27 -4.90
N LYS A 62 -12.37 18.88 -5.86
CA LYS A 62 -11.96 17.96 -6.95
C LYS A 62 -11.20 18.73 -8.04
N CYS A 63 -10.17 18.12 -8.61
CA CYS A 63 -9.48 18.65 -9.79
C CYS A 63 -9.30 17.56 -10.86
N GLY A 64 -10.44 17.04 -11.32
CA GLY A 64 -10.56 15.87 -12.18
C GLY A 64 -10.90 14.60 -11.41
N ASN A 65 -11.09 13.48 -12.11
CA ASN A 65 -11.48 12.21 -11.49
C ASN A 65 -10.37 11.57 -10.66
N ASN A 66 -9.11 11.84 -11.00
CA ASN A 66 -7.91 11.31 -10.35
C ASN A 66 -7.17 12.35 -9.49
N GLY A 67 -7.80 13.47 -9.15
CA GLY A 67 -7.12 14.56 -8.44
C GLY A 67 -7.94 15.22 -7.34
N ILE A 68 -7.22 15.77 -6.37
CA ILE A 68 -7.76 16.54 -5.25
C ILE A 68 -6.87 17.76 -4.98
N CYS A 69 -7.50 18.89 -4.68
CA CYS A 69 -6.81 20.12 -4.31
C CYS A 69 -6.35 20.07 -2.85
N LYS A 70 -5.07 20.35 -2.62
CA LYS A 70 -4.46 20.40 -1.29
C LYS A 70 -3.39 21.48 -1.22
N LYS A 71 -2.95 21.81 -0.02
CA LYS A 71 -1.78 22.67 0.20
C LYS A 71 -0.54 22.07 -0.47
N LYS A 72 0.23 22.94 -1.13
CA LYS A 72 1.50 22.55 -1.79
C LYS A 72 2.44 21.88 -0.79
N GLY A 73 3.03 20.73 -1.18
CA GLY A 73 3.94 19.93 -0.35
C GLY A 73 3.27 18.93 0.60
N THR A 74 1.94 18.73 0.53
CA THR A 74 1.22 17.83 1.47
C THR A 74 0.76 16.50 0.86
N SER A 75 1.15 16.17 -0.37
CA SER A 75 0.77 14.91 -1.03
C SER A 75 1.83 14.43 -2.03
N ASN A 76 1.84 13.13 -2.32
CA ASN A 76 2.83 12.45 -3.18
C ASN A 76 2.37 12.28 -4.65
N GLY A 77 1.26 12.90 -5.04
CA GLY A 77 0.79 12.85 -6.44
C GLY A 77 1.52 13.82 -7.36
N SER A 78 1.26 13.72 -8.66
CA SER A 78 1.72 14.69 -9.65
C SER A 78 1.04 16.05 -9.41
N MET A 79 1.83 17.09 -9.18
CA MET A 79 1.33 18.42 -8.85
C MET A 79 1.03 19.21 -10.14
N VAL A 80 -0.19 19.79 -10.22
CA VAL A 80 -0.64 20.65 -11.32
C VAL A 80 -1.18 21.95 -10.73
N THR A 81 -0.69 23.08 -11.21
CA THR A 81 -1.14 24.42 -10.81
C THR A 81 -2.32 24.91 -11.65
N GLY A 82 -3.09 25.88 -11.14
CA GLY A 82 -4.18 26.54 -11.88
C GLY A 82 -5.49 25.75 -11.99
N LEU A 83 -5.57 24.54 -11.44
CA LEU A 83 -6.80 23.73 -11.43
C LEU A 83 -7.61 23.85 -10.14
N CYS A 84 -7.04 24.44 -9.11
CA CYS A 84 -7.68 24.63 -7.82
C CYS A 84 -8.13 26.08 -7.62
N PRO A 85 -9.26 26.34 -6.95
CA PRO A 85 -9.64 27.69 -6.57
C PRO A 85 -8.70 28.23 -5.48
N GLY A 86 -8.49 29.52 -5.45
CA GLY A 86 -7.63 30.16 -4.45
C GLY A 86 -6.30 30.64 -5.04
N ASP A 87 -5.27 30.68 -4.19
CA ASP A 87 -3.94 31.13 -4.59
C ASP A 87 -3.05 29.94 -5.05
N ALA A 88 -1.83 30.27 -5.49
CA ALA A 88 -0.86 29.28 -6.00
C ALA A 88 -0.35 28.28 -4.97
N SER A 89 -0.70 28.44 -3.68
CA SER A 89 -0.33 27.50 -2.62
C SER A 89 -1.36 26.36 -2.45
N PHE A 90 -2.54 26.47 -3.09
CA PHE A 90 -3.56 25.42 -3.14
C PHE A 90 -3.55 24.78 -4.53
N VAL A 91 -3.00 23.60 -4.65
CA VAL A 91 -2.66 22.95 -5.92
C VAL A 91 -3.36 21.61 -6.10
N CYS A 92 -3.53 21.19 -7.34
CA CYS A 92 -4.10 19.90 -7.69
C CYS A 92 -3.02 18.80 -7.62
N TYR A 93 -3.26 17.79 -6.81
CA TYR A 93 -2.49 16.55 -6.83
C TYR A 93 -3.26 15.47 -7.59
N LYS A 94 -2.69 14.99 -8.68
CA LYS A 94 -3.24 13.91 -9.52
C LYS A 94 -2.43 12.62 -9.34
N ASP A 95 -3.03 11.50 -9.74
CA ASP A 95 -2.40 10.18 -9.76
C ASP A 95 -1.74 9.82 -8.41
N ILE A 96 -2.37 10.19 -7.31
CA ILE A 96 -1.87 9.96 -5.96
C ILE A 96 -1.78 8.44 -5.74
N PRO A 97 -0.56 7.89 -5.47
CA PRO A 97 -0.39 6.48 -5.22
C PRO A 97 -1.00 6.09 -3.87
N CYS A 98 -1.65 4.94 -3.81
CA CYS A 98 -2.32 4.46 -2.59
C CYS A 98 -1.95 3.02 -2.21
N GLY A 99 -0.82 2.51 -2.73
CA GLY A 99 -0.31 1.16 -2.52
C GLY A 99 -0.78 0.16 -3.58
N GLY A 100 -0.09 -0.98 -3.72
CA GLY A 100 -0.46 -2.06 -4.64
C GLY A 100 -0.63 -1.63 -6.10
N ASN A 101 0.17 -0.68 -6.60
CA ASN A 101 0.02 -0.03 -7.91
C ASN A 101 -1.34 0.69 -8.10
N GLY A 102 -2.07 0.95 -7.03
CA GLY A 102 -3.33 1.67 -7.04
C GLY A 102 -3.16 3.18 -7.12
N LYS A 103 -4.19 3.84 -7.63
CA LYS A 103 -4.31 5.30 -7.70
C LYS A 103 -5.62 5.77 -7.10
N CYS A 104 -5.62 6.95 -6.51
CA CYS A 104 -6.80 7.55 -5.93
C CYS A 104 -7.74 8.09 -7.02
N LEU A 105 -9.02 7.67 -6.98
CA LEU A 105 -10.06 8.08 -7.92
C LEU A 105 -11.34 8.45 -7.18
N TRP A 106 -12.11 9.39 -7.77
CA TRP A 106 -13.46 9.73 -7.29
C TRP A 106 -14.51 8.74 -7.79
N SER A 107 -14.35 8.20 -8.98
CA SER A 107 -15.29 7.26 -9.62
C SER A 107 -14.60 6.44 -10.72
N GLY A 108 -15.29 5.47 -11.30
CA GLY A 108 -14.82 4.72 -12.47
C GLY A 108 -13.65 3.75 -12.18
N CYS A 109 -13.59 3.22 -10.96
CA CYS A 109 -12.61 2.19 -10.63
C CYS A 109 -12.97 0.86 -11.31
N ASN A 110 -12.16 0.43 -12.28
CA ASN A 110 -12.29 -0.87 -12.95
C ASN A 110 -11.66 -2.03 -12.16
N GLY A 111 -11.29 -1.80 -10.91
CA GLY A 111 -10.67 -2.77 -10.01
C GLY A 111 -11.29 -2.75 -8.62
N ASN A 112 -10.50 -3.05 -7.62
CA ASN A 112 -10.91 -3.05 -6.21
C ASN A 112 -10.84 -1.63 -5.62
N SER A 113 -11.97 -1.14 -5.09
CA SER A 113 -12.06 0.19 -4.48
C SER A 113 -11.91 0.11 -2.96
N VAL A 114 -10.89 0.79 -2.40
CA VAL A 114 -10.58 0.80 -0.96
C VAL A 114 -10.70 2.20 -0.40
N SER A 115 -11.44 2.35 0.71
CA SER A 115 -11.56 3.62 1.43
C SER A 115 -10.39 3.84 2.40
N GLY A 116 -10.13 5.12 2.79
CA GLY A 116 -9.15 5.46 3.82
C GLY A 116 -7.67 5.40 3.40
N LYS A 117 -7.36 5.03 2.15
CA LYS A 117 -5.99 5.00 1.62
C LYS A 117 -5.62 6.26 0.84
N CYS A 118 -6.57 7.13 0.54
CA CYS A 118 -6.36 8.37 -0.19
C CYS A 118 -6.49 9.59 0.73
N PRO A 119 -5.72 10.67 0.45
CA PRO A 119 -5.78 11.90 1.24
C PRO A 119 -7.02 12.71 0.86
N GLY A 120 -8.11 12.57 1.59
CA GLY A 120 -9.36 13.28 1.33
C GLY A 120 -10.57 12.58 1.94
N PRO A 121 -11.77 12.92 1.49
CA PRO A 121 -13.00 12.33 2.01
C PRO A 121 -13.18 10.89 1.52
N ASN A 122 -14.05 10.15 2.20
CA ASN A 122 -14.34 8.72 1.90
C ASN A 122 -14.77 8.44 0.43
N GLY A 123 -15.20 9.47 -0.31
CA GLY A 123 -15.53 9.36 -1.73
C GLY A 123 -14.32 9.35 -2.66
N PHE A 124 -13.14 9.80 -2.21
CA PHE A 124 -11.88 9.71 -2.94
C PHE A 124 -11.18 8.44 -2.51
N LYS A 125 -11.30 7.39 -3.31
CA LYS A 125 -10.92 6.02 -2.94
C LYS A 125 -9.72 5.52 -3.71
N CYS A 126 -8.95 4.65 -3.10
CA CYS A 126 -7.89 3.91 -3.75
C CYS A 126 -8.49 2.89 -4.73
N CYS A 127 -8.20 3.05 -6.01
CA CYS A 127 -8.52 2.07 -7.03
C CYS A 127 -7.32 1.20 -7.27
N LEU A 128 -7.39 -0.04 -6.83
CA LEU A 128 -6.40 -1.07 -7.08
C LEU A 128 -6.73 -1.80 -8.38
N PRO A 129 -5.75 -2.25 -9.18
CA PRO A 129 -6.01 -3.15 -10.31
C PRO A 129 -6.85 -4.36 -9.88
N LYS A 130 -7.64 -4.94 -10.81
CA LYS A 130 -8.53 -6.09 -10.52
C LYS A 130 -7.81 -7.24 -9.82
N ASP A 131 -6.54 -7.44 -10.13
CA ASP A 131 -5.71 -8.53 -9.61
C ASP A 131 -4.88 -8.14 -8.38
N THR A 132 -5.14 -6.96 -7.78
CA THR A 132 -4.45 -6.56 -6.53
C THR A 132 -5.22 -7.10 -5.33
N PRO A 133 -4.64 -8.01 -4.52
CA PRO A 133 -5.27 -8.47 -3.28
C PRO A 133 -5.46 -7.29 -2.31
N GLN A 134 -6.66 -7.14 -1.80
CA GLN A 134 -7.04 -6.04 -0.90
C GLN A 134 -6.53 -6.30 0.52
N PRO A 135 -5.80 -5.37 1.18
CA PRO A 135 -5.16 -5.63 2.48
C PRO A 135 -6.11 -5.92 3.64
N ASP A 136 -7.38 -5.51 3.59
CA ASP A 136 -8.27 -5.49 4.76
C ASP A 136 -9.73 -5.95 4.52
N GLN A 137 -9.99 -6.72 3.46
CA GLN A 137 -11.32 -7.36 3.31
C GLN A 137 -11.31 -8.77 3.90
N PRO A 138 -12.41 -9.23 4.52
CA PRO A 138 -12.58 -10.66 4.82
C PRO A 138 -12.45 -11.42 3.51
N ILE A 139 -11.46 -12.28 3.43
CA ILE A 139 -11.01 -12.93 2.20
C ILE A 139 -12.08 -13.92 1.75
N GLY A 140 -13.00 -13.49 0.87
CA GLY A 140 -13.99 -14.34 0.19
C GLY A 140 -13.45 -15.10 -1.02
N GLY A 141 -12.11 -15.07 -1.26
CA GLY A 141 -11.45 -15.77 -2.36
C GLY A 141 -11.24 -17.27 -2.11
N LYS A 142 -10.88 -18.02 -3.16
CA LYS A 142 -10.38 -19.41 -3.05
C LYS A 142 -9.19 -19.44 -2.11
N GLY A 143 -8.89 -20.57 -1.47
CA GLY A 143 -7.81 -20.70 -0.46
C GLY A 143 -6.46 -20.12 -0.88
N GLY A 144 -6.10 -20.21 -2.17
CA GLY A 144 -4.87 -19.66 -2.72
C GLY A 144 -4.76 -18.14 -2.64
N ASP A 145 -5.84 -17.41 -2.95
CA ASP A 145 -5.85 -15.94 -2.85
C ASP A 145 -5.67 -15.49 -1.39
N LYS A 146 -6.20 -16.26 -0.45
CA LYS A 146 -6.03 -16.02 0.99
C LYS A 146 -4.57 -16.19 1.42
N ILE A 147 -3.92 -17.25 0.95
CA ILE A 147 -2.49 -17.50 1.21
C ILE A 147 -1.64 -16.35 0.64
N ALA A 148 -1.84 -15.99 -0.62
CA ALA A 148 -1.12 -14.90 -1.27
C ALA A 148 -1.32 -13.56 -0.56
N SER A 149 -2.54 -13.26 -0.13
CA SER A 149 -2.86 -12.05 0.63
C SER A 149 -2.19 -12.04 2.00
N ALA A 150 -2.21 -13.16 2.73
CA ALA A 150 -1.53 -13.29 4.01
C ALA A 150 -0.02 -13.05 3.88
N ALA A 151 0.63 -13.62 2.84
CA ALA A 151 2.04 -13.38 2.56
C ALA A 151 2.32 -11.90 2.25
N ARG A 152 1.55 -11.28 1.33
CA ARG A 152 1.69 -9.86 0.97
C ARG A 152 1.50 -8.92 2.15
N SER A 153 0.61 -9.27 3.09
CA SER A 153 0.39 -8.46 4.29
C SER A 153 1.65 -8.31 5.16
N GLN A 154 2.67 -9.15 4.97
CA GLN A 154 3.92 -9.11 5.73
C GLN A 154 5.05 -8.37 5.02
N VAL A 155 4.87 -8.00 3.74
CA VAL A 155 5.90 -7.30 2.95
C VAL A 155 6.32 -5.98 3.62
N GLY A 156 7.62 -5.78 3.77
CA GLY A 156 8.24 -4.60 4.37
C GLY A 156 8.15 -4.51 5.89
N LYS A 157 7.41 -5.42 6.56
CA LYS A 157 7.17 -5.33 8.01
C LYS A 157 8.29 -5.94 8.86
N TRP A 158 8.71 -7.15 8.54
CA TRP A 158 9.56 -7.95 9.40
C TRP A 158 10.91 -8.22 8.76
N PRO A 159 12.01 -8.18 9.55
CA PRO A 159 13.30 -8.66 9.10
C PRO A 159 13.28 -10.19 8.97
N TYR A 160 14.24 -10.72 8.22
CA TYR A 160 14.52 -12.16 8.28
C TYR A 160 15.01 -12.53 9.68
N SER A 161 14.53 -13.64 10.17
CA SER A 161 14.90 -14.20 11.47
C SER A 161 14.96 -15.72 11.35
N TRP A 162 16.15 -16.31 11.44
CA TRP A 162 16.38 -17.74 11.28
C TRP A 162 15.56 -18.55 12.30
N GLY A 163 14.71 -19.46 11.81
CA GLY A 163 13.77 -20.21 12.65
C GLY A 163 12.58 -19.41 13.13
N GLY A 164 12.43 -18.16 12.69
CA GLY A 164 11.32 -17.28 13.06
C GLY A 164 10.06 -17.51 12.22
N GLY A 165 8.91 -17.27 12.84
CA GLY A 165 7.58 -17.36 12.23
C GLY A 165 6.85 -18.68 12.56
N ASP A 166 5.58 -18.55 12.92
CA ASP A 166 4.68 -19.66 13.18
C ASP A 166 3.28 -19.41 12.57
N ASN A 167 2.29 -20.23 12.90
CA ASN A 167 0.90 -20.08 12.46
C ASN A 167 0.27 -18.75 12.87
N ASN A 168 0.79 -18.09 13.92
CA ASN A 168 0.22 -16.86 14.47
C ASN A 168 0.88 -15.59 13.93
N GLY A 169 2.14 -15.71 13.44
CA GLY A 169 2.85 -14.56 12.89
C GLY A 169 4.36 -14.64 13.08
N ALA A 170 5.01 -13.47 13.04
CA ALA A 170 6.45 -13.35 13.29
C ALA A 170 6.79 -13.74 14.73
N THR A 171 7.85 -14.53 14.91
CA THR A 171 8.38 -14.95 16.22
C THR A 171 9.86 -14.58 16.35
N TYR A 172 10.40 -14.70 17.54
CA TYR A 172 11.85 -14.66 17.73
C TYR A 172 12.47 -15.91 17.10
N GLY A 173 13.61 -15.72 16.50
CA GLY A 173 14.34 -16.77 15.82
C GLY A 173 15.22 -17.59 16.76
N SER A 174 16.19 -18.25 16.16
CA SER A 174 17.20 -19.07 16.83
C SER A 174 18.60 -18.69 16.36
N LYS A 175 19.62 -19.26 17.01
CA LYS A 175 20.99 -19.14 16.52
C LYS A 175 21.13 -19.99 15.25
N GLN A 176 21.66 -19.41 14.19
CA GLN A 176 22.01 -20.12 12.96
C GLN A 176 23.32 -20.85 13.17
N ASP A 177 23.34 -22.13 12.84
CA ASP A 177 24.49 -23.02 12.98
C ASP A 177 25.23 -23.31 11.66
N ILE A 178 24.90 -22.51 10.62
CA ILE A 178 25.55 -22.51 9.30
C ILE A 178 26.08 -21.12 8.96
N ASP A 179 27.07 -21.04 8.09
CA ASP A 179 27.65 -19.74 7.67
C ASP A 179 26.66 -18.90 6.83
N PRO A 180 26.45 -17.59 7.15
CA PRO A 180 26.99 -16.87 8.30
C PRO A 180 26.33 -17.28 9.62
N TYR A 181 27.11 -17.40 10.69
CA TYR A 181 26.65 -17.80 12.03
C TYR A 181 25.89 -16.66 12.73
N CYS A 182 24.70 -16.35 12.25
CA CYS A 182 23.88 -15.26 12.80
C CYS A 182 23.07 -15.71 14.02
N ASP A 183 22.86 -14.81 14.97
CA ASP A 183 22.09 -15.07 16.20
C ASP A 183 20.81 -14.25 16.22
N ASP A 184 19.70 -14.87 15.86
CA ASP A 184 18.38 -14.23 15.76
C ASP A 184 17.49 -14.44 16.98
N ARG A 185 18.03 -14.93 18.11
CA ARG A 185 17.24 -15.14 19.34
C ARG A 185 16.59 -13.87 19.90
N SER A 186 17.12 -12.70 19.55
CA SER A 186 16.55 -11.39 19.89
C SER A 186 15.83 -10.71 18.70
N VAL A 187 15.84 -11.32 17.52
CA VAL A 187 15.24 -10.77 16.30
C VAL A 187 13.87 -11.38 16.08
N LYS A 188 12.82 -10.57 16.12
CA LYS A 188 11.45 -11.00 15.78
C LYS A 188 11.22 -10.83 14.29
N GLY A 189 10.89 -11.93 13.60
CA GLY A 189 10.72 -11.93 12.16
C GLY A 189 10.21 -13.24 11.61
N PHE A 190 10.48 -13.46 10.32
CA PHE A 190 10.21 -14.72 9.63
C PHE A 190 11.48 -15.24 8.97
N ASP A 191 11.70 -16.56 8.98
CA ASP A 191 12.45 -17.18 7.92
C ASP A 191 11.54 -17.55 6.73
N CYS A 192 12.11 -18.09 5.65
CA CYS A 192 11.36 -18.42 4.45
C CYS A 192 10.22 -19.41 4.70
N SER A 193 10.48 -20.43 5.49
CA SER A 193 9.55 -21.51 5.83
C SER A 193 8.53 -21.09 6.89
N GLY A 194 8.91 -20.24 7.84
CA GLY A 194 8.00 -19.66 8.81
C GLY A 194 6.98 -18.72 8.16
N LEU A 195 7.40 -17.93 7.17
CA LEU A 195 6.49 -17.10 6.37
C LEU A 195 5.50 -17.97 5.58
N ALA A 196 5.97 -19.03 4.91
CA ALA A 196 5.13 -19.98 4.19
C ALA A 196 4.13 -20.69 5.12
N LYS A 197 4.60 -21.15 6.28
CA LYS A 197 3.77 -21.76 7.33
C LYS A 197 2.66 -20.81 7.79
N TYR A 198 2.99 -19.56 8.09
CA TYR A 198 2.04 -18.51 8.45
C TYR A 198 0.99 -18.31 7.36
N ALA A 199 1.44 -18.06 6.12
CA ALA A 199 0.55 -17.72 5.02
C ALA A 199 -0.43 -18.86 4.70
N VAL A 200 0.05 -20.10 4.63
CA VAL A 200 -0.81 -21.29 4.40
C VAL A 200 -1.82 -21.46 5.53
N TYR A 201 -1.39 -21.35 6.78
CA TYR A 201 -2.30 -21.46 7.92
C TYR A 201 -3.40 -20.39 7.89
N LYS A 202 -3.05 -19.14 7.61
CA LYS A 202 -4.04 -18.04 7.50
C LYS A 202 -5.01 -18.24 6.34
N GLY A 203 -4.56 -18.84 5.23
CA GLY A 203 -5.39 -19.08 4.07
C GLY A 203 -6.29 -20.31 4.15
N THR A 204 -5.85 -21.36 4.86
CA THR A 204 -6.49 -22.69 4.79
C THR A 204 -6.71 -23.37 6.15
N GLY A 205 -6.07 -22.92 7.22
CA GLY A 205 -6.04 -23.62 8.52
C GLY A 205 -5.05 -24.79 8.58
N ILE A 206 -4.36 -25.11 7.47
CA ILE A 206 -3.37 -26.21 7.43
C ILE A 206 -2.07 -25.74 8.06
N SER A 207 -1.60 -26.46 9.09
CA SER A 207 -0.30 -26.22 9.70
C SER A 207 0.79 -26.99 8.96
N LEU A 208 1.86 -26.28 8.56
CA LEU A 208 3.03 -26.87 7.92
C LEU A 208 4.19 -27.07 8.91
N PRO A 209 5.12 -28.02 8.66
CA PRO A 209 6.39 -28.07 9.37
C PRO A 209 7.21 -26.79 9.14
N HIS A 210 8.26 -26.56 9.97
CA HIS A 210 9.01 -25.32 9.88
C HIS A 210 10.10 -25.32 8.79
N ARG A 211 10.57 -26.48 8.30
CA ARG A 211 11.63 -26.51 7.28
C ARG A 211 11.06 -26.61 5.85
N ALA A 212 11.61 -25.84 4.91
CA ALA A 212 11.16 -25.80 3.51
C ALA A 212 11.11 -27.20 2.86
N LYS A 213 12.15 -28.03 3.05
CA LYS A 213 12.17 -29.41 2.53
C LYS A 213 11.06 -30.29 3.11
N ASP A 214 10.71 -30.08 4.38
CA ASP A 214 9.69 -30.87 5.05
C ASP A 214 8.28 -30.42 4.60
N GLN A 215 8.09 -29.12 4.26
CA GLN A 215 6.87 -28.61 3.61
C GLN A 215 6.66 -29.23 2.23
N PHE A 216 7.74 -29.33 1.45
CA PHE A 216 7.71 -30.03 0.15
C PHE A 216 7.38 -31.52 0.31
N ALA A 217 8.02 -32.19 1.27
CA ALA A 217 7.75 -33.60 1.57
C ALA A 217 6.30 -33.83 2.02
N GLN A 218 5.73 -32.95 2.85
CA GLN A 218 4.32 -33.03 3.24
C GLN A 218 3.40 -32.90 2.01
N ALA A 219 3.68 -31.93 1.12
CA ALA A 219 2.90 -31.77 -0.10
C ALA A 219 2.99 -33.01 -1.01
N LYS A 220 4.18 -33.57 -1.17
CA LYS A 220 4.43 -34.78 -1.95
C LYS A 220 3.64 -35.97 -1.41
N ASN A 221 3.72 -36.21 -0.10
CA ASN A 221 3.04 -37.32 0.58
C ASN A 221 1.51 -37.17 0.57
N SER A 222 1.00 -35.93 0.44
CA SER A 222 -0.43 -35.61 0.40
C SER A 222 -0.97 -35.46 -1.02
N GLY A 223 -0.19 -35.73 -2.06
CA GLY A 223 -0.62 -35.57 -3.46
C GLY A 223 -0.91 -34.12 -3.86
N LYS A 224 -0.28 -33.15 -3.20
CA LYS A 224 -0.53 -31.72 -3.40
C LYS A 224 0.54 -31.01 -4.24
N LEU A 225 1.38 -31.77 -4.95
CA LEU A 225 2.35 -31.18 -5.88
C LEU A 225 1.69 -30.84 -7.21
N VAL A 226 2.07 -29.68 -7.75
CA VAL A 226 1.63 -29.16 -9.05
C VAL A 226 2.85 -28.74 -9.87
N SER A 227 2.77 -28.74 -11.20
CA SER A 227 3.84 -28.23 -12.05
C SER A 227 4.00 -26.73 -11.88
N THR A 228 5.26 -26.23 -11.85
CA THR A 228 5.56 -24.80 -11.87
C THR A 228 5.20 -24.11 -13.20
N SER A 229 4.85 -24.87 -14.26
CA SER A 229 4.25 -24.31 -15.46
C SER A 229 2.77 -23.91 -15.28
N ASN A 230 2.15 -24.30 -14.17
CA ASN A 230 0.72 -24.06 -13.88
C ASN A 230 0.48 -23.46 -12.49
N LEU A 231 1.32 -22.47 -12.14
CA LEU A 231 1.24 -21.80 -10.84
C LEU A 231 -0.04 -20.96 -10.70
N GLN A 232 -0.60 -21.02 -9.49
CA GLN A 232 -1.71 -20.17 -9.06
C GLN A 232 -1.31 -19.39 -7.81
N PRO A 233 -1.87 -18.19 -7.56
CA PRO A 233 -1.61 -17.46 -6.33
C PRO A 233 -1.84 -18.35 -5.10
N GLY A 234 -0.90 -18.34 -4.15
CA GLY A 234 -0.92 -19.18 -2.96
C GLY A 234 -0.12 -20.48 -3.07
N ASP A 235 0.38 -20.85 -4.26
CA ASP A 235 1.30 -21.99 -4.40
C ASP A 235 2.63 -21.69 -3.71
N LEU A 236 3.18 -22.67 -3.02
CA LEU A 236 4.54 -22.62 -2.49
C LEU A 236 5.54 -23.07 -3.56
N VAL A 237 6.48 -22.22 -3.89
CA VAL A 237 7.58 -22.50 -4.83
C VAL A 237 8.86 -22.77 -4.04
N PHE A 238 9.62 -23.78 -4.45
CA PHE A 238 10.79 -24.28 -3.72
C PHE A 238 12.05 -24.13 -4.54
N PHE A 239 13.18 -23.93 -3.86
CA PHE A 239 14.48 -23.73 -4.49
C PHE A 239 15.50 -24.69 -3.88
N GLY A 240 16.30 -25.29 -4.76
CA GLY A 240 17.32 -26.26 -4.41
C GLY A 240 17.64 -27.19 -5.57
N SER A 241 18.82 -27.78 -5.59
CA SER A 241 19.29 -28.64 -6.69
C SER A 241 18.56 -30.00 -6.78
N SER A 242 17.95 -30.47 -5.69
CA SER A 242 17.12 -31.69 -5.63
C SER A 242 16.08 -31.57 -4.51
N ASP A 243 15.11 -32.52 -4.44
CA ASP A 243 14.10 -32.53 -3.36
C ASP A 243 14.73 -32.60 -1.98
N SER A 244 15.80 -33.34 -1.81
CA SER A 244 16.55 -33.48 -0.54
C SER A 244 17.42 -32.26 -0.21
N LYS A 245 17.73 -31.43 -1.21
CA LYS A 245 18.56 -30.22 -1.09
C LYS A 245 17.75 -28.93 -1.20
N ILE A 246 16.44 -28.99 -0.98
CA ILE A 246 15.61 -27.80 -0.85
C ILE A 246 16.07 -27.01 0.38
N HIS A 247 16.42 -25.73 0.16
CA HIS A 247 16.93 -24.84 1.18
C HIS A 247 16.11 -23.54 1.31
N HIS A 248 15.19 -23.28 0.35
CA HIS A 248 14.37 -22.08 0.39
C HIS A 248 12.96 -22.36 -0.15
N VAL A 249 12.00 -21.56 0.32
CA VAL A 249 10.61 -21.55 -0.12
C VAL A 249 10.09 -20.11 -0.23
N ALA A 250 9.25 -19.85 -1.21
CA ALA A 250 8.52 -18.60 -1.35
C ALA A 250 7.05 -18.87 -1.70
N ILE A 251 6.21 -17.87 -1.59
CA ILE A 251 4.79 -17.94 -1.92
C ILE A 251 4.59 -17.26 -3.27
N TYR A 252 4.15 -18.00 -4.30
CA TYR A 252 3.73 -17.41 -5.56
C TYR A 252 2.46 -16.59 -5.35
N VAL A 253 2.47 -15.35 -5.81
CA VAL A 253 1.37 -14.40 -5.55
C VAL A 253 0.70 -13.89 -6.84
N GLY A 254 0.97 -14.56 -7.96
CA GLY A 254 0.42 -14.20 -9.27
C GLY A 254 1.31 -13.25 -10.08
N ASN A 255 1.01 -13.10 -11.36
CA ASN A 255 1.68 -12.17 -12.29
C ASN A 255 3.21 -12.35 -12.38
N GLY A 256 3.69 -13.59 -12.18
CA GLY A 256 5.12 -13.89 -12.17
C GLY A 256 5.86 -13.33 -10.96
N ASN A 257 5.16 -13.03 -9.85
CA ASN A 257 5.74 -12.53 -8.61
C ASN A 257 5.66 -13.58 -7.50
N MET A 258 6.59 -13.48 -6.55
CA MET A 258 6.60 -14.25 -5.30
C MET A 258 6.83 -13.34 -4.09
N VAL A 259 6.37 -13.75 -2.93
CA VAL A 259 6.70 -13.15 -1.64
C VAL A 259 7.60 -14.09 -0.87
N GLU A 260 8.67 -13.56 -0.32
CA GLU A 260 9.67 -14.34 0.42
C GLU A 260 10.26 -13.57 1.62
N ALA A 261 10.78 -14.30 2.59
CA ALA A 261 11.74 -13.80 3.58
C ALA A 261 13.13 -14.20 3.08
N PRO A 262 13.93 -13.24 2.54
CA PRO A 262 15.03 -13.55 1.61
C PRO A 262 16.36 -13.90 2.28
N GLY A 263 16.45 -13.94 3.61
CA GLY A 263 17.68 -14.25 4.34
C GLY A 263 18.39 -13.02 4.92
N HIS A 264 19.58 -13.24 5.46
CA HIS A 264 20.45 -12.21 6.01
C HIS A 264 21.28 -11.48 4.93
N ASN A 265 21.75 -10.29 5.29
CA ASN A 265 22.91 -9.67 4.67
C ASN A 265 24.20 -10.28 5.29
N LYS A 266 25.37 -9.93 4.73
CA LYS A 266 26.67 -10.41 5.23
C LYS A 266 26.99 -9.98 6.67
N ASP A 267 26.37 -8.94 7.15
CA ASP A 267 26.51 -8.39 8.51
C ASP A 267 25.49 -8.98 9.50
N CYS A 268 24.83 -10.06 9.13
CA CYS A 268 23.72 -10.68 9.86
C CYS A 268 22.47 -9.82 10.02
N SER A 269 22.38 -8.64 9.40
CA SER A 269 21.12 -7.92 9.38
C SER A 269 20.10 -8.67 8.52
N GLY A 270 18.90 -8.89 9.06
CA GLY A 270 17.81 -9.57 8.36
C GLY A 270 17.21 -8.67 7.26
N ARG A 271 17.22 -9.14 6.01
CA ARG A 271 16.49 -8.46 4.94
C ARG A 271 14.98 -8.58 5.19
N LYS A 272 14.24 -7.51 4.88
CA LYS A 272 12.78 -7.51 5.09
C LYS A 272 12.08 -8.44 4.10
N THR A 273 10.98 -9.06 4.58
CA THR A 273 10.02 -9.76 3.72
C THR A 273 9.69 -8.89 2.51
N THR A 274 9.80 -9.43 1.30
CA THR A 274 9.71 -8.67 0.05
C THR A 274 8.86 -9.40 -1.00
N GLU A 275 8.26 -8.64 -1.91
CA GLU A 275 7.66 -9.16 -3.15
C GLU A 275 8.62 -8.88 -4.30
N THR A 276 9.00 -9.93 -5.03
CA THR A 276 9.93 -9.89 -6.16
C THR A 276 9.42 -10.72 -7.33
N LYS A 277 10.06 -10.61 -8.49
CA LYS A 277 9.83 -11.52 -9.60
C LYS A 277 10.23 -12.95 -9.22
N LEU A 278 9.43 -13.93 -9.65
CA LEU A 278 9.77 -15.34 -9.50
C LEU A 278 11.09 -15.61 -10.22
N ARG A 279 12.10 -16.01 -9.47
CA ARG A 279 13.39 -16.40 -10.06
C ARG A 279 13.31 -17.85 -10.53
N THR A 280 14.04 -18.16 -11.60
CA THR A 280 14.09 -19.50 -12.21
C THR A 280 15.33 -20.28 -11.78
N SER A 281 16.37 -19.60 -11.28
CA SER A 281 17.56 -20.27 -10.73
C SER A 281 17.19 -21.17 -9.55
N GLU A 282 17.60 -22.44 -9.61
CA GLU A 282 17.33 -23.48 -8.63
C GLU A 282 15.83 -23.74 -8.35
N LEU A 283 14.92 -23.16 -9.13
CA LEU A 283 13.49 -23.41 -8.98
C LEU A 283 13.18 -24.88 -9.24
N ARG A 284 12.54 -25.54 -8.27
CA ARG A 284 12.07 -26.92 -8.43
C ARG A 284 10.97 -26.97 -9.49
N PRO A 285 10.87 -28.05 -10.31
CA PRO A 285 9.83 -28.18 -11.34
C PRO A 285 8.42 -28.36 -10.76
N GLN A 286 8.31 -28.58 -9.46
CA GLN A 286 7.06 -28.77 -8.74
C GLN A 286 6.92 -27.76 -7.59
N ALA A 287 5.72 -27.24 -7.44
CA ALA A 287 5.25 -26.38 -6.37
C ALA A 287 4.23 -27.14 -5.49
N ALA A 288 3.90 -26.64 -4.32
CA ALA A 288 2.88 -27.20 -3.46
C ALA A 288 1.61 -26.36 -3.45
N ARG A 289 0.45 -26.99 -3.64
CA ARG A 289 -0.88 -26.36 -3.58
C ARG A 289 -1.68 -26.95 -2.43
N PHE A 290 -1.91 -26.15 -1.38
CA PHE A 290 -2.61 -26.56 -0.17
C PHE A 290 -4.09 -26.12 -0.10
N PHE A 291 -4.64 -25.57 -1.16
CA PHE A 291 -6.02 -25.07 -1.24
C PHE A 291 -6.85 -25.78 -2.29
#